data_44922dc94303c2416dc4c8ce44287542
#
_entry.id   44922dc94303c2416dc4c8ce44287542
#
_cell.length_a   1.000
_cell.length_b   1.000
_cell.length_c   1.000
_cell.angle_alpha   90.00
_cell.angle_beta   90.00
_cell.angle_gamma   90.00
#
_symmetry.space_group_name_H-M   'P 1'
#
loop_
_entity.id
_entity.type
_entity.pdbx_description
1 polymer ?
#
loop_
_entity_poly.entity_id
_entity_poly.type
_entity_poly.pdbx_seq_one_letter_code
_entity_poly.pdbx_strand_id
1 'polypeptide(L)'
;LTIDNLSDKQTIDFFDTLAVRGMPEEWQFQDVKSLTFKRGRETNDEVDTIEETLDSEDGSASLTGIRQAILDGKNLREDAFVKKFEETGCIFTAMTFEYQHKSMPEIIHIRAEFKGNPKIFEVSIVNSYEISGIDAKREVSTLSKSRNIELRSVYWNNARIIFNEIQKK
;
A
#
# COMPACT_ATOMS: atom_id res chain seq x y z
N LEU A 1 2.22 -14.70 4.50
CA LEU A 1 1.55 -13.96 3.41
C LEU A 1 2.50 -13.79 2.24
N THR A 2 2.19 -14.41 1.13
CA THR A 2 3.03 -14.39 -0.07
C THR A 2 2.19 -13.92 -1.26
N ILE A 3 2.74 -12.99 -2.06
CA ILE A 3 2.02 -12.42 -3.21
C ILE A 3 1.65 -13.49 -4.24
N ASP A 4 2.46 -14.55 -4.36
CA ASP A 4 2.21 -15.63 -5.31
C ASP A 4 0.91 -16.40 -5.03
N ASN A 5 0.38 -16.27 -3.82
CA ASN A 5 -0.88 -16.90 -3.44
C ASN A 5 -2.10 -16.06 -3.79
N LEU A 6 -1.91 -14.90 -4.42
CA LEU A 6 -2.98 -14.01 -4.85
C LEU A 6 -2.95 -13.85 -6.37
N SER A 7 -4.14 -13.79 -6.99
CA SER A 7 -4.25 -13.37 -8.38
C SER A 7 -3.99 -11.86 -8.47
N ASP A 8 -3.85 -11.33 -9.69
CA ASP A 8 -3.66 -9.90 -9.89
C ASP A 8 -4.82 -9.09 -9.31
N LYS A 9 -6.04 -9.55 -9.53
CA LYS A 9 -7.25 -8.91 -8.99
C LYS A 9 -7.30 -8.97 -7.47
N GLN A 10 -6.94 -10.11 -6.90
CA GLN A 10 -6.90 -10.28 -5.44
C GLN A 10 -5.84 -9.39 -4.80
N THR A 11 -4.72 -9.17 -5.48
CA THR A 11 -3.68 -8.28 -5.00
C THR A 11 -4.19 -6.83 -4.90
N ILE A 12 -4.93 -6.37 -5.91
CA ILE A 12 -5.55 -5.05 -5.89
C ILE A 12 -6.57 -4.95 -4.76
N ASP A 13 -7.42 -5.96 -4.61
CA ASP A 13 -8.43 -6.01 -3.55
C ASP A 13 -7.80 -6.04 -2.16
N PHE A 14 -6.66 -6.71 -2.03
CA PHE A 14 -5.92 -6.75 -0.78
C PHE A 14 -5.46 -5.35 -0.34
N PHE A 15 -4.80 -4.63 -1.23
CA PHE A 15 -4.33 -3.28 -0.90
C PHE A 15 -5.49 -2.30 -0.69
N ASP A 16 -6.54 -2.41 -1.49
CA ASP A 16 -7.75 -1.60 -1.35
C ASP A 16 -8.36 -1.75 0.05
N THR A 17 -8.56 -2.98 0.47
CA THR A 17 -9.14 -3.28 1.78
C THR A 17 -8.19 -2.91 2.92
N LEU A 18 -6.90 -3.16 2.73
CA LEU A 18 -5.86 -2.86 3.73
C LEU A 18 -5.80 -1.36 4.06
N ALA A 19 -5.99 -0.51 3.05
CA ALA A 19 -5.96 0.94 3.24
C ALA A 19 -6.92 1.40 4.34
N VAL A 20 -8.12 0.85 4.39
CA VAL A 20 -9.16 1.28 5.33
C VAL A 20 -9.30 0.36 6.54
N ARG A 21 -8.95 -0.92 6.43
CA ARG A 21 -9.14 -1.89 7.51
C ARG A 21 -7.86 -2.31 8.22
N GLY A 22 -6.70 -1.89 7.73
CA GLY A 22 -5.43 -2.28 8.31
C GLY A 22 -5.12 -1.62 9.64
N MET A 23 -5.54 -0.38 9.81
CA MET A 23 -5.24 0.41 11.01
C MET A 23 -6.33 0.29 12.08
N PRO A 24 -5.95 0.43 13.37
CA PRO A 24 -6.93 0.61 14.42
C PRO A 24 -7.86 1.79 14.14
N GLU A 25 -9.07 1.74 14.71
CA GLU A 25 -10.14 2.71 14.47
C GLU A 25 -9.76 4.16 14.76
N GLU A 26 -8.86 4.41 15.71
CA GLU A 26 -8.39 5.75 16.04
C GLU A 26 -7.52 6.41 14.98
N TRP A 27 -7.11 5.67 13.96
CA TRP A 27 -6.36 6.19 12.81
C TRP A 27 -7.24 6.22 11.57
N GLN A 28 -7.21 7.35 10.86
CA GLN A 28 -8.03 7.56 9.68
C GLN A 28 -7.15 7.65 8.43
N PHE A 29 -7.52 6.88 7.40
CA PHE A 29 -6.85 6.94 6.10
C PHE A 29 -6.97 8.34 5.49
N GLN A 30 -5.85 8.86 4.97
CA GLN A 30 -5.79 10.17 4.35
C GLN A 30 -5.36 10.15 2.91
N ASP A 31 -4.34 9.36 2.57
CA ASP A 31 -3.73 9.46 1.25
C ASP A 31 -2.88 8.23 0.91
N VAL A 32 -2.59 8.10 -0.37
CA VAL A 32 -1.60 7.13 -0.90
C VAL A 32 -0.38 7.92 -1.32
N LYS A 33 0.76 7.63 -0.73
CA LYS A 33 2.01 8.37 -0.96
C LYS A 33 2.91 7.73 -2.01
N SER A 34 2.81 6.42 -2.16
CA SER A 34 3.57 5.72 -3.18
C SER A 34 2.88 4.42 -3.56
N LEU A 35 3.15 3.97 -4.76
CA LEU A 35 2.68 2.70 -5.30
C LEU A 35 3.82 2.05 -6.04
N THR A 36 4.20 0.84 -5.63
CA THR A 36 5.19 0.05 -6.32
C THR A 36 4.51 -1.10 -7.06
N PHE A 37 4.87 -1.29 -8.30
CA PHE A 37 4.28 -2.34 -9.12
C PHE A 37 5.37 -3.08 -9.90
N LYS A 38 5.06 -4.31 -10.25
CA LYS A 38 5.93 -5.20 -11.01
C LYS A 38 5.29 -5.45 -12.37
N ARG A 39 6.05 -5.29 -13.43
CA ARG A 39 5.63 -5.63 -14.79
C ARG A 39 6.10 -7.03 -15.12
N GLY A 40 5.23 -7.80 -15.77
CA GLY A 40 5.58 -9.15 -16.19
C GLY A 40 5.60 -10.14 -15.05
N ARG A 41 4.47 -10.76 -14.80
CA ARG A 41 4.34 -11.76 -13.74
C ARG A 41 5.00 -13.09 -14.05
N GLU A 42 5.16 -13.38 -15.33
CA GLU A 42 5.24 -14.74 -15.80
C GLU A 42 6.57 -15.32 -16.00
N THR A 43 7.63 -14.67 -15.64
CA THR A 43 8.86 -15.15 -16.15
C THR A 43 9.60 -15.98 -15.16
N ASN A 44 10.02 -17.13 -15.62
CA ASN A 44 11.10 -17.86 -15.02
C ASN A 44 12.43 -17.15 -15.24
N ASP A 45 12.41 -16.00 -15.87
CA ASP A 45 13.58 -15.23 -16.22
C ASP A 45 13.62 -13.97 -15.39
N GLU A 46 14.53 -13.91 -14.44
CA GLU A 46 14.66 -12.76 -13.52
C GLU A 46 14.92 -11.44 -14.23
N VAL A 47 15.39 -11.49 -15.46
CA VAL A 47 15.75 -10.30 -16.25
C VAL A 47 14.53 -9.48 -16.68
N ASP A 48 13.37 -10.14 -16.78
CA ASP A 48 12.16 -9.49 -17.29
C ASP A 48 11.26 -8.93 -16.19
N THR A 49 11.67 -9.03 -14.91
CA THR A 49 10.87 -8.50 -13.81
C THR A 49 11.36 -7.09 -13.44
N ILE A 50 10.57 -6.11 -13.85
CA ILE A 50 10.86 -4.71 -13.55
C ILE A 50 9.90 -4.20 -12.49
N GLU A 51 10.44 -3.76 -11.36
CA GLU A 51 9.65 -3.07 -10.35
C GLU A 51 9.84 -1.57 -10.50
N GLU A 52 8.74 -0.84 -10.50
CA GLU A 52 8.76 0.62 -10.57
C GLU A 52 7.93 1.19 -9.42
N THR A 53 8.35 2.34 -8.92
CA THR A 53 7.64 3.04 -7.85
C THR A 53 7.18 4.40 -8.37
N LEU A 54 5.87 4.68 -8.18
CA LEU A 54 5.31 6.01 -8.39
C LEU A 54 5.17 6.66 -7.02
N ASP A 55 5.65 7.89 -6.90
CA ASP A 55 5.46 8.69 -5.70
C ASP A 55 4.68 9.96 -6.03
N SER A 56 4.51 10.84 -5.06
CA SER A 56 3.75 12.07 -5.24
C SER A 56 4.37 13.03 -6.26
N GLU A 57 5.68 12.89 -6.53
CA GLU A 57 6.36 13.71 -7.53
C GLU A 57 6.11 13.20 -8.94
N ASP A 58 6.23 11.88 -9.15
CA ASP A 58 6.15 11.28 -10.48
C ASP A 58 4.72 10.93 -10.90
N GLY A 59 3.86 10.63 -9.95
CA GLY A 59 2.53 10.09 -10.22
C GLY A 59 1.41 10.76 -9.45
N SER A 60 1.51 12.06 -9.15
CA SER A 60 0.54 12.73 -8.28
C SER A 60 -0.91 12.62 -8.77
N ALA A 61 -1.15 12.74 -10.05
CA ALA A 61 -2.51 12.64 -10.61
C ALA A 61 -3.07 11.23 -10.45
N SER A 62 -2.25 10.21 -10.71
CA SER A 62 -2.64 8.81 -10.58
C SER A 62 -2.88 8.42 -9.12
N LEU A 63 -2.01 8.86 -8.23
CA LEU A 63 -2.15 8.60 -6.80
C LEU A 63 -3.36 9.32 -6.21
N THR A 64 -3.66 10.54 -6.68
CA THR A 64 -4.86 11.29 -6.28
C THR A 64 -6.14 10.54 -6.68
N GLY A 65 -6.16 9.97 -7.89
CA GLY A 65 -7.27 9.14 -8.35
C GLY A 65 -7.48 7.91 -7.48
N ILE A 66 -6.41 7.21 -7.16
CA ILE A 66 -6.44 6.03 -6.28
C ILE A 66 -6.93 6.41 -4.88
N ARG A 67 -6.39 7.48 -4.33
CA ARG A 67 -6.82 8.02 -3.03
C ARG A 67 -8.32 8.30 -3.02
N GLN A 68 -8.80 8.98 -4.04
CA GLN A 68 -10.22 9.36 -4.12
C GLN A 68 -11.11 8.12 -4.23
N ALA A 69 -10.70 7.12 -4.99
CA ALA A 69 -11.45 5.86 -5.09
C ALA A 69 -11.58 5.18 -3.73
N ILE A 70 -10.50 5.14 -2.95
CA ILE A 70 -10.51 4.57 -1.60
C ILE A 70 -11.45 5.38 -0.68
N LEU A 71 -11.33 6.71 -0.71
CA LEU A 71 -12.17 7.60 0.12
C LEU A 71 -13.64 7.49 -0.21
N ASP A 72 -13.97 7.29 -1.48
CA ASP A 72 -15.35 7.17 -1.94
C ASP A 72 -15.92 5.76 -1.76
N GLY A 73 -15.12 4.83 -1.24
CA GLY A 73 -15.54 3.44 -1.05
C GLY A 73 -15.71 2.67 -2.35
N LYS A 74 -15.12 3.13 -3.43
CA LYS A 74 -15.12 2.44 -4.71
C LYS A 74 -14.05 1.36 -4.73
N ASN A 75 -14.32 0.28 -5.47
CA ASN A 75 -13.31 -0.74 -5.70
C ASN A 75 -12.17 -0.14 -6.53
N LEU A 76 -10.93 -0.31 -6.08
CA LEU A 76 -9.76 0.21 -6.82
C LEU A 76 -9.70 -0.27 -8.26
N ARG A 77 -10.24 -1.44 -8.55
CA ARG A 77 -10.27 -1.95 -9.94
C ARG A 77 -11.12 -1.10 -10.88
N GLU A 78 -11.94 -0.19 -10.34
CA GLU A 78 -12.74 0.75 -11.15
C GLU A 78 -11.95 2.00 -11.52
N ASP A 79 -10.83 2.26 -10.88
CA ASP A 79 -9.95 3.40 -11.20
C ASP A 79 -9.30 3.19 -12.57
N ALA A 80 -9.29 4.24 -13.39
CA ALA A 80 -8.79 4.16 -14.76
C ALA A 80 -7.30 3.79 -14.84
N PHE A 81 -6.48 4.30 -13.92
CA PHE A 81 -5.06 4.00 -13.87
C PHE A 81 -4.83 2.53 -13.47
N VAL A 82 -5.58 2.07 -12.47
CA VAL A 82 -5.51 0.68 -12.00
C VAL A 82 -5.97 -0.29 -13.09
N LYS A 83 -7.02 0.04 -13.83
CA LYS A 83 -7.48 -0.78 -14.96
C LYS A 83 -6.40 -0.98 -16.01
N LYS A 84 -5.66 0.07 -16.31
CA LYS A 84 -4.53 -0.01 -17.24
C LYS A 84 -3.50 -1.05 -16.79
N PHE A 85 -3.13 -1.03 -15.51
CA PHE A 85 -2.17 -1.98 -14.97
C PHE A 85 -2.71 -3.40 -14.96
N GLU A 86 -3.97 -3.57 -14.63
CA GLU A 86 -4.62 -4.87 -14.65
C GLU A 86 -4.59 -5.47 -16.07
N GLU A 87 -4.91 -4.67 -17.08
CA GLU A 87 -4.92 -5.09 -18.49
C GLU A 87 -3.53 -5.48 -19.00
N THR A 88 -2.50 -4.85 -18.50
CA THR A 88 -1.11 -5.11 -18.94
C THR A 88 -0.41 -6.19 -18.12
N GLY A 89 -1.11 -6.81 -17.17
CA GLY A 89 -0.53 -7.88 -16.34
C GLY A 89 0.41 -7.38 -15.26
N CYS A 90 0.36 -6.10 -14.94
CA CYS A 90 1.14 -5.56 -13.82
C CYS A 90 0.49 -5.92 -12.49
N ILE A 91 1.29 -6.17 -11.48
CA ILE A 91 0.81 -6.40 -10.11
C ILE A 91 1.39 -5.36 -9.18
N PHE A 92 0.59 -4.99 -8.19
CA PHE A 92 1.04 -4.07 -7.14
C PHE A 92 1.79 -4.88 -6.08
N THR A 93 2.99 -4.44 -5.74
CA THR A 93 3.81 -5.12 -4.74
C THR A 93 3.95 -4.34 -3.46
N ALA A 94 3.69 -3.03 -3.48
CA ALA A 94 3.77 -2.20 -2.28
C ALA A 94 2.93 -0.94 -2.43
N MET A 95 2.42 -0.46 -1.31
CA MET A 95 1.79 0.85 -1.20
C MET A 95 2.20 1.51 0.11
N THR A 96 2.36 2.82 0.07
CA THR A 96 2.57 3.62 1.27
C THR A 96 1.33 4.47 1.51
N PHE A 97 0.73 4.30 2.68
CA PHE A 97 -0.50 5.00 3.08
C PHE A 97 -0.21 6.04 4.14
N GLU A 98 -0.93 7.16 4.07
CA GLU A 98 -0.91 8.16 5.11
C GLU A 98 -2.13 7.99 6.01
N TYR A 99 -1.90 8.01 7.33
CA TYR A 99 -2.96 7.97 8.33
C TYR A 99 -2.80 9.12 9.30
N GLN A 100 -3.92 9.66 9.75
CA GLN A 100 -3.97 10.71 10.76
C GLN A 100 -4.76 10.22 11.95
N HIS A 101 -4.26 10.49 13.16
CA HIS A 101 -4.99 10.18 14.39
C HIS A 101 -6.22 11.07 14.51
N LYS A 102 -7.36 10.49 14.91
CA LYS A 102 -8.64 11.22 14.99
C LYS A 102 -8.67 12.29 16.06
N SER A 103 -7.94 12.12 17.15
CA SER A 103 -7.97 13.04 18.30
C SER A 103 -6.64 13.74 18.60
N MET A 104 -5.54 13.27 18.05
CA MET A 104 -4.21 13.87 18.25
C MET A 104 -3.64 14.36 16.93
N PRO A 105 -2.79 15.41 16.96
CA PRO A 105 -2.19 15.91 15.72
C PRO A 105 -1.04 15.02 15.24
N GLU A 106 -1.29 13.74 15.09
CA GLU A 106 -0.30 12.77 14.63
C GLU A 106 -0.61 12.31 13.22
N ILE A 107 0.41 12.31 12.36
CA ILE A 107 0.35 11.80 10.99
C ILE A 107 1.47 10.78 10.84
N ILE A 108 1.16 9.60 10.31
CA ILE A 108 2.16 8.57 10.06
C ILE A 108 2.01 8.03 8.64
N HIS A 109 3.12 7.53 8.10
CA HIS A 109 3.14 6.82 6.83
C HIS A 109 3.49 5.37 7.08
N ILE A 110 2.65 4.47 6.59
CA ILE A 110 2.87 3.03 6.68
C ILE A 110 3.09 2.48 5.28
N ARG A 111 4.20 1.76 5.11
CA ARG A 111 4.48 1.03 3.88
C ARG A 111 4.15 -0.44 4.07
N ALA A 112 3.24 -0.92 3.26
CA ALA A 112 2.88 -2.33 3.18
C ALA A 112 3.47 -2.88 1.89
N GLU A 113 4.29 -3.93 1.97
CA GLU A 113 4.96 -4.46 0.78
C GLU A 113 5.15 -5.96 0.83
N PHE A 114 5.16 -6.56 -0.35
CA PHE A 114 5.62 -7.93 -0.55
C PHE A 114 7.07 -7.86 -1.03
N LYS A 115 8.00 -8.37 -0.23
CA LYS A 115 9.42 -8.16 -0.42
C LYS A 115 10.20 -9.49 -0.40
N GLY A 116 11.25 -9.55 -1.19
CA GLY A 116 12.13 -10.69 -1.24
C GLY A 116 11.77 -11.70 -2.34
N ASN A 117 12.37 -12.88 -2.25
CA ASN A 117 12.11 -13.97 -3.17
C ASN A 117 12.05 -15.28 -2.37
N PRO A 118 10.88 -15.88 -2.12
CA PRO A 118 9.55 -15.38 -2.53
C PRO A 118 9.17 -14.05 -1.87
N LYS A 119 8.25 -13.31 -2.48
CA LYS A 119 7.80 -12.01 -1.97
C LYS A 119 6.85 -12.20 -0.79
N ILE A 120 7.36 -11.90 0.39
CA ILE A 120 6.65 -12.05 1.66
C ILE A 120 6.20 -10.68 2.16
N PHE A 121 5.04 -10.63 2.80
CA PHE A 121 4.46 -9.40 3.29
C PHE A 121 5.22 -8.83 4.48
N GLU A 122 5.55 -7.55 4.39
CA GLU A 122 6.21 -6.79 5.45
C GLU A 122 5.53 -5.44 5.63
N VAL A 123 5.55 -4.93 6.85
CA VAL A 123 5.01 -3.62 7.21
C VAL A 123 6.09 -2.79 7.87
N SER A 124 6.24 -1.54 7.43
CA SER A 124 7.16 -0.60 8.05
C SER A 124 6.50 0.78 8.19
N ILE A 125 6.92 1.53 9.20
CA ILE A 125 6.56 2.93 9.35
C ILE A 125 7.72 3.74 8.81
N VAL A 126 7.45 4.52 7.75
CA VAL A 126 8.50 5.23 7.02
C VAL A 126 8.61 6.68 7.49
N ASN A 127 9.80 7.24 7.36
CA ASN A 127 10.06 8.62 7.73
C ASN A 127 9.78 9.57 6.56
N SER A 128 9.48 10.83 6.87
CA SER A 128 9.13 11.82 5.85
C SER A 128 10.22 12.00 4.79
N TYR A 129 11.48 11.89 5.17
CA TYR A 129 12.58 12.06 4.22
C TYR A 129 12.71 10.91 3.20
N GLU A 130 12.04 9.78 3.44
CA GLU A 130 12.02 8.65 2.50
C GLU A 130 10.97 8.84 1.41
N ILE A 131 10.17 9.90 1.51
CA ILE A 131 9.12 10.22 0.54
C ILE A 131 9.48 11.54 -0.13
N SER A 132 9.63 11.51 -1.45
CA SER A 132 10.00 12.68 -2.24
C SER A 132 8.77 13.51 -2.64
N GLY A 133 9.03 14.70 -3.20
CA GLY A 133 8.01 15.57 -3.78
C GLY A 133 7.47 16.60 -2.82
N ILE A 134 6.30 17.14 -3.16
CA ILE A 134 5.65 18.24 -2.41
C ILE A 134 5.40 17.85 -0.97
N ASP A 135 5.07 16.61 -0.75
CA ASP A 135 4.74 16.08 0.57
C ASP A 135 5.96 15.90 1.48
N ALA A 136 7.18 16.02 0.93
CA ALA A 136 8.41 15.97 1.73
C ALA A 136 8.45 17.05 2.81
N LYS A 137 7.69 18.13 2.65
CA LYS A 137 7.59 19.21 3.62
C LYS A 137 6.61 18.91 4.75
N ARG A 138 5.79 17.89 4.60
CA ARG A 138 4.80 17.50 5.59
C ARG A 138 5.47 16.65 6.66
N GLU A 139 5.42 17.10 7.89
CA GLU A 139 6.04 16.38 8.99
C GLU A 139 5.28 15.11 9.33
N VAL A 140 6.00 14.00 9.36
CA VAL A 140 5.49 12.72 9.85
C VAL A 140 5.85 12.61 11.32
N SER A 141 4.88 12.27 12.14
CA SER A 141 5.08 12.14 13.58
C SER A 141 6.07 11.03 13.90
N THR A 142 6.91 11.27 14.89
CA THR A 142 7.84 10.26 15.39
C THR A 142 7.14 9.47 16.49
N LEU A 143 7.00 8.17 16.29
CA LEU A 143 6.44 7.28 17.28
C LEU A 143 7.53 6.76 18.20
N SER A 144 7.19 6.52 19.47
CA SER A 144 8.08 5.81 20.36
C SER A 144 8.33 4.40 19.81
N LYS A 145 9.43 3.77 20.21
CA LYS A 145 9.79 2.44 19.72
C LYS A 145 8.68 1.41 20.03
N SER A 146 8.10 1.48 21.22
CA SER A 146 7.03 0.55 21.62
C SER A 146 5.75 0.76 20.82
N ARG A 147 5.35 2.02 20.56
CA ARG A 147 4.17 2.33 19.75
C ARG A 147 4.38 1.90 18.28
N ASN A 148 5.57 2.10 17.76
CA ASN A 148 5.93 1.69 16.40
C ASN A 148 5.77 0.17 16.24
N ILE A 149 6.34 -0.60 17.17
CA ILE A 149 6.24 -2.06 17.16
C ILE A 149 4.79 -2.51 17.28
N GLU A 150 4.03 -1.90 18.19
CA GLU A 150 2.63 -2.23 18.42
C GLU A 150 1.77 -1.98 17.18
N LEU A 151 1.89 -0.80 16.56
CA LEU A 151 1.12 -0.47 15.37
C LEU A 151 1.45 -1.37 14.19
N ARG A 152 2.74 -1.66 13.96
CA ARG A 152 3.14 -2.58 12.90
C ARG A 152 2.57 -3.98 13.12
N SER A 153 2.58 -4.45 14.35
CA SER A 153 2.04 -5.76 14.72
C SER A 153 0.53 -5.83 14.47
N VAL A 154 -0.22 -4.83 14.91
CA VAL A 154 -1.67 -4.75 14.69
C VAL A 154 -1.98 -4.69 13.19
N TYR A 155 -1.27 -3.86 12.47
CA TYR A 155 -1.46 -3.71 11.01
C TYR A 155 -1.19 -5.03 10.29
N TRP A 156 -0.10 -5.70 10.63
CA TRP A 156 0.24 -6.99 10.05
C TRP A 156 -0.82 -8.06 10.33
N ASN A 157 -1.32 -8.10 11.57
CA ASN A 157 -2.37 -9.06 11.95
C ASN A 157 -3.67 -8.80 11.18
N ASN A 158 -4.04 -7.53 11.01
CA ASN A 158 -5.21 -7.16 10.22
C ASN A 158 -5.00 -7.52 8.74
N ALA A 159 -3.80 -7.30 8.22
CA ALA A 159 -3.45 -7.70 6.86
C ALA A 159 -3.59 -9.20 6.66
N ARG A 160 -3.16 -10.00 7.63
CA ARG A 160 -3.29 -11.47 7.58
C ARG A 160 -4.75 -11.89 7.50
N ILE A 161 -5.61 -11.26 8.28
CA ILE A 161 -7.05 -11.54 8.26
C ILE A 161 -7.64 -11.20 6.89
N ILE A 162 -7.32 -10.02 6.37
CA ILE A 162 -7.78 -9.56 5.06
C ILE A 162 -7.29 -10.51 3.96
N PHE A 163 -6.02 -10.88 4.00
CA PHE A 163 -5.42 -11.80 3.04
C PHE A 163 -6.18 -13.12 3.00
N ASN A 164 -6.46 -13.70 4.17
CA ASN A 164 -7.19 -14.96 4.25
C ASN A 164 -8.63 -14.85 3.73
N GLU A 165 -9.31 -13.74 4.01
CA GLU A 165 -10.64 -13.48 3.48
C GLU A 165 -10.65 -13.41 1.95
N ILE A 166 -9.66 -12.75 1.38
CA ILE A 166 -9.56 -12.57 -0.08
C ILE A 166 -9.23 -13.89 -0.76
N GLN A 167 -8.36 -14.71 -0.18
CA GLN A 167 -8.05 -16.02 -0.74
C GLN A 167 -9.25 -16.95 -0.83
N LYS A 168 -10.22 -16.80 0.05
CA LYS A 168 -11.42 -17.64 0.09
C LYS A 168 -12.50 -17.28 -0.94
N LYS A 169 -12.33 -16.15 -1.59
CA LYS A 169 -13.32 -15.69 -2.59
C LYS A 169 -13.11 -16.31 -3.97
#